data_e6eaacce96de14e993ee11d171a96b86
#
_entry.id   e6eaacce96de14e993ee11d171a96b86
#
_cell.length_a   1.000
_cell.length_b   1.000
_cell.length_c   1.000
_cell.angle_alpha   90.00
_cell.angle_beta   90.00
_cell.angle_gamma   90.00
#
_symmetry.space_group_name_H-M   'P 1'
#
loop_
_entity.id
_entity.type
_entity.pdbx_description
1 polymer ?
#
loop_
_entity_poly.entity_id
_entity_poly.type
_entity_poly.pdbx_seq_one_letter_code
_entity_poly.pdbx_strand_id
1 'polypeptide(L)'
;VRQYLDLLRHVREQGTRKADRTGTGTLSVFGHQMRFNLADGFPLVTTKKLHLRSIIHELLWFLRGETNTAYLRDNGVTIWDEWADGNGDLGPVYGAQWRSWPAPDGAHIDQMRQALDLIRSNPDSRRIIVSAWNVAELPKMALAPCHALFQFWVADGRLSCQLYQRSADIFLGVPFNIASYALLTHLVAAQSDLEPGDFIWTGGDCHLYLNHLEQADEQLSRQPLPLPTLQLKRRPPSLFDYTYADIEVAGYQSHPAIRAAVAV
;
A
#
# COMPACT_ATOMS: atom_id res chain seq x y z
N VAL A 1 -16.12 0.88 -2.43
CA VAL A 1 -15.14 1.68 -1.65
C VAL A 1 -15.55 3.15 -1.70
N ARG A 2 -16.61 3.49 -0.92
CA ARG A 2 -17.16 4.87 -0.91
C ARG A 2 -16.18 5.87 -0.31
N GLN A 3 -15.50 5.50 0.78
CA GLN A 3 -14.52 6.34 1.46
C GLN A 3 -13.47 6.91 0.50
N TYR A 4 -13.00 6.08 -0.44
CA TYR A 4 -12.05 6.50 -1.47
C TYR A 4 -12.69 7.49 -2.46
N LEU A 5 -13.92 7.23 -2.91
CA LEU A 5 -14.62 8.15 -3.82
C LEU A 5 -14.92 9.50 -3.15
N ASP A 6 -15.21 9.49 -1.86
CA ASP A 6 -15.44 10.70 -1.08
C ASP A 6 -14.15 11.53 -0.97
N LEU A 7 -12.99 10.88 -0.76
CA LEU A 7 -11.69 11.55 -0.82
C LEU A 7 -11.41 12.13 -2.21
N LEU A 8 -11.61 11.32 -3.27
CA LEU A 8 -11.37 11.77 -4.65
C LEU A 8 -12.22 13.01 -4.99
N ARG A 9 -13.51 12.99 -4.61
CA ARG A 9 -14.43 14.13 -4.77
C ARG A 9 -13.97 15.33 -3.94
N HIS A 10 -13.61 15.11 -2.68
CA HIS A 10 -13.15 16.17 -1.80
C HIS A 10 -11.93 16.89 -2.37
N VAL A 11 -10.91 16.17 -2.84
CA VAL A 11 -9.72 16.78 -3.45
C VAL A 11 -10.07 17.46 -4.77
N ARG A 12 -10.93 16.85 -5.58
CA ARG A 12 -11.36 17.41 -6.87
C ARG A 12 -12.09 18.76 -6.72
N GLU A 13 -12.92 18.91 -5.68
CA GLU A 13 -13.78 20.07 -5.46
C GLU A 13 -13.15 21.13 -4.54
N GLN A 14 -12.36 20.70 -3.55
CA GLN A 14 -11.86 21.57 -2.48
C GLN A 14 -10.31 21.66 -2.44
N GLY A 15 -9.63 20.92 -3.32
CA GLY A 15 -8.18 20.91 -3.35
C GLY A 15 -7.57 22.26 -3.72
N THR A 16 -6.53 22.66 -3.00
CA THR A 16 -5.72 23.83 -3.32
C THR A 16 -4.76 23.52 -4.46
N ARG A 17 -4.67 24.41 -5.44
CA ARG A 17 -3.70 24.26 -6.54
C ARG A 17 -2.28 24.44 -6.03
N LYS A 18 -1.41 23.45 -6.31
CA LYS A 18 0.00 23.47 -5.95
C LYS A 18 0.88 23.10 -7.14
N ALA A 19 2.09 23.64 -7.17
CA ALA A 19 3.16 23.12 -7.99
C ALA A 19 3.70 21.82 -7.38
N ASP A 20 4.30 20.99 -8.22
CA ASP A 20 4.94 19.75 -7.80
C ASP A 20 6.28 19.55 -8.54
N ARG A 21 7.05 18.54 -8.12
CA ARG A 21 8.36 18.21 -8.68
C ARG A 21 8.32 17.91 -10.19
N THR A 22 7.22 17.32 -10.67
CA THR A 22 7.08 16.91 -12.09
C THR A 22 6.70 18.08 -13.01
N GLY A 23 6.31 19.22 -12.45
CA GLY A 23 5.83 20.38 -13.23
C GLY A 23 4.39 20.26 -13.76
N THR A 24 3.72 19.13 -13.49
CA THR A 24 2.32 18.88 -13.91
C THR A 24 1.33 19.76 -13.15
N GLY A 25 1.61 20.00 -11.87
CA GLY A 25 0.71 20.65 -10.93
C GLY A 25 -0.36 19.72 -10.37
N THR A 26 -0.86 20.07 -9.20
CA THR A 26 -1.84 19.26 -8.47
C THR A 26 -2.96 20.09 -7.86
N LEU A 27 -4.09 19.47 -7.58
CA LEU A 27 -5.03 19.84 -6.53
C LEU A 27 -4.70 19.04 -5.29
N SER A 28 -4.59 19.66 -4.12
CA SER A 28 -4.15 18.99 -2.91
C SER A 28 -4.96 19.41 -1.69
N VAL A 29 -5.25 18.46 -0.80
CA VAL A 29 -5.70 18.70 0.57
C VAL A 29 -4.67 18.07 1.52
N PHE A 30 -4.51 18.66 2.71
CA PHE A 30 -3.57 18.16 3.71
C PHE A 30 -4.29 17.53 4.89
N GLY A 31 -4.02 16.25 5.10
CA GLY A 31 -4.62 15.46 6.18
C GLY A 31 -6.00 14.89 5.83
N HIS A 32 -6.06 13.59 5.65
CA HIS A 32 -7.33 12.87 5.47
C HIS A 32 -7.21 11.44 6.01
N GLN A 33 -8.31 10.89 6.52
CA GLN A 33 -8.32 9.52 7.02
C GLN A 33 -9.52 8.76 6.46
N MET A 34 -9.26 7.50 6.06
CA MET A 34 -10.29 6.55 5.65
C MET A 34 -10.19 5.30 6.51
N ARG A 35 -11.34 4.68 6.80
CA ARG A 35 -11.42 3.41 7.55
C ARG A 35 -12.19 2.39 6.74
N PHE A 36 -11.63 1.18 6.68
CA PHE A 36 -12.20 0.03 5.99
C PHE A 36 -12.33 -1.13 6.98
N ASN A 37 -13.55 -1.55 7.29
CA ASN A 37 -13.76 -2.78 8.04
C ASN A 37 -13.54 -3.96 7.09
N LEU A 38 -12.52 -4.77 7.35
CA LEU A 38 -12.15 -5.87 6.46
C LEU A 38 -13.14 -7.05 6.51
N ALA A 39 -14.05 -7.06 7.48
CA ALA A 39 -15.16 -8.01 7.51
C ALA A 39 -16.24 -7.71 6.45
N ASP A 40 -16.33 -6.46 5.97
CA ASP A 40 -17.29 -6.06 4.92
C ASP A 40 -16.87 -6.50 3.51
N GLY A 41 -15.64 -7.00 3.36
CA GLY A 41 -15.04 -7.41 2.10
C GLY A 41 -13.66 -6.79 1.87
N PHE A 42 -13.00 -7.22 0.81
CA PHE A 42 -11.67 -6.72 0.47
C PHE A 42 -11.79 -5.36 -0.24
N PRO A 43 -11.15 -4.28 0.28
CA PRO A 43 -11.37 -2.91 -0.22
C PRO A 43 -10.63 -2.64 -1.54
N LEU A 44 -10.90 -3.44 -2.54
CA LEU A 44 -10.42 -3.25 -3.91
C LEU A 44 -11.39 -2.34 -4.65
N VAL A 45 -10.89 -1.23 -5.21
CA VAL A 45 -11.70 -0.26 -5.93
C VAL A 45 -12.38 -0.91 -7.13
N THR A 46 -13.70 -0.68 -7.29
CA THR A 46 -14.54 -1.27 -8.35
C THR A 46 -14.98 -0.28 -9.43
N THR A 47 -14.82 1.01 -9.17
CA THR A 47 -15.17 2.08 -10.13
C THR A 47 -14.18 2.23 -11.29
N LYS A 48 -13.03 1.58 -11.19
CA LYS A 48 -12.11 1.29 -12.29
C LYS A 48 -11.40 -0.02 -12.02
N LYS A 49 -10.99 -0.73 -13.09
CA LYS A 49 -10.23 -1.97 -12.97
C LYS A 49 -8.81 -1.67 -12.47
N LEU A 50 -8.39 -2.35 -11.40
CA LEU A 50 -7.02 -2.33 -10.89
C LEU A 50 -6.24 -3.57 -11.34
N HIS A 51 -4.94 -3.42 -11.52
CA HIS A 51 -4.05 -4.54 -11.86
C HIS A 51 -3.64 -5.30 -10.60
N LEU A 52 -4.53 -6.17 -10.11
CA LEU A 52 -4.37 -6.93 -8.85
C LEU A 52 -3.06 -7.73 -8.80
N ARG A 53 -2.61 -8.26 -9.94
CA ARG A 53 -1.34 -9.00 -10.03
C ARG A 53 -0.16 -8.14 -9.55
N SER A 54 -0.09 -6.89 -9.99
CA SER A 54 0.97 -5.97 -9.55
C SER A 54 0.90 -5.70 -8.05
N ILE A 55 -0.29 -5.49 -7.50
CA ILE A 55 -0.49 -5.23 -6.07
C ILE A 55 0.03 -6.40 -5.23
N ILE A 56 -0.34 -7.61 -5.58
CA ILE A 56 0.08 -8.82 -4.84
C ILE A 56 1.60 -9.03 -4.94
N HIS A 57 2.16 -9.01 -6.15
CA HIS A 57 3.60 -9.24 -6.34
C HIS A 57 4.45 -8.15 -5.69
N GLU A 58 4.04 -6.88 -5.72
CA GLU A 58 4.74 -5.80 -5.03
C GLU A 58 4.79 -6.02 -3.52
N LEU A 59 3.66 -6.37 -2.89
CA LEU A 59 3.66 -6.66 -1.46
C LEU A 59 4.54 -7.86 -1.10
N LEU A 60 4.49 -8.94 -1.88
CA LEU A 60 5.35 -10.11 -1.68
C LEU A 60 6.84 -9.75 -1.84
N TRP A 61 7.16 -8.88 -2.77
CA TRP A 61 8.50 -8.36 -2.99
C TRP A 61 9.00 -7.53 -1.80
N PHE A 62 8.17 -6.65 -1.24
CA PHE A 62 8.48 -5.94 0.01
C PHE A 62 8.72 -6.91 1.18
N LEU A 63 7.85 -7.92 1.36
CA LEU A 63 7.95 -8.89 2.44
C LEU A 63 9.22 -9.76 2.35
N ARG A 64 9.77 -9.95 1.15
CA ARG A 64 11.05 -10.64 0.95
C ARG A 64 12.27 -9.75 1.23
N GLY A 65 12.07 -8.45 1.43
CA GLY A 65 13.16 -7.49 1.62
C GLY A 65 13.92 -7.15 0.34
N GLU A 66 13.33 -7.45 -0.81
CA GLU A 66 13.95 -7.23 -2.11
C GLU A 66 13.84 -5.76 -2.53
N THR A 67 14.83 -5.27 -3.28
CA THR A 67 14.92 -3.91 -3.82
C THR A 67 15.23 -3.87 -5.31
N ASN A 68 15.54 -5.04 -5.89
CA ASN A 68 15.78 -5.19 -7.32
C ASN A 68 14.49 -5.60 -8.05
N THR A 69 14.24 -5.02 -9.22
CA THR A 69 13.01 -5.24 -10.01
C THR A 69 12.96 -6.59 -10.72
N ALA A 70 14.02 -7.40 -10.70
CA ALA A 70 14.08 -8.68 -11.42
C ALA A 70 12.89 -9.59 -11.10
N TYR A 71 12.59 -9.82 -9.81
CA TYR A 71 11.42 -10.61 -9.42
C TYR A 71 10.11 -10.06 -9.97
N LEU A 72 9.92 -8.74 -9.94
CA LEU A 72 8.72 -8.09 -10.44
C LEU A 72 8.59 -8.30 -11.96
N ARG A 73 9.67 -8.08 -12.72
CA ARG A 73 9.72 -8.27 -14.18
C ARG A 73 9.46 -9.72 -14.57
N ASP A 74 10.04 -10.69 -13.87
CA ASP A 74 9.82 -12.12 -14.10
C ASP A 74 8.35 -12.51 -13.91
N ASN A 75 7.60 -11.73 -13.13
CA ASN A 75 6.18 -11.89 -12.91
C ASN A 75 5.30 -10.93 -13.72
N GLY A 76 5.85 -10.24 -14.71
CA GLY A 76 5.13 -9.33 -15.60
C GLY A 76 4.66 -8.04 -14.92
N VAL A 77 5.37 -7.59 -13.88
CA VAL A 77 5.09 -6.37 -13.11
C VAL A 77 6.18 -5.35 -13.40
N THR A 78 5.79 -4.19 -13.93
CA THR A 78 6.71 -3.15 -14.43
C THR A 78 6.54 -1.81 -13.73
N ILE A 79 5.76 -1.77 -12.66
CA ILE A 79 5.38 -0.51 -11.97
C ILE A 79 6.55 0.24 -11.31
N TRP A 80 7.72 -0.37 -11.22
CA TRP A 80 8.94 0.21 -10.67
C TRP A 80 10.04 0.47 -11.71
N ASP A 81 9.82 0.09 -12.98
CA ASP A 81 10.86 0.14 -14.01
C ASP A 81 11.38 1.56 -14.30
N GLU A 82 10.52 2.58 -14.16
CA GLU A 82 10.88 3.98 -14.43
C GLU A 82 11.87 4.57 -13.41
N TRP A 83 11.94 3.99 -12.21
CA TRP A 83 12.85 4.44 -11.14
C TRP A 83 14.08 3.58 -10.96
N ALA A 84 14.09 2.37 -11.54
CA ALA A 84 15.22 1.45 -11.41
C ALA A 84 16.42 1.91 -12.24
N ASP A 85 17.61 1.66 -11.71
CA ASP A 85 18.86 1.87 -12.46
C ASP A 85 19.02 0.84 -13.59
N GLY A 86 20.14 0.91 -14.33
CA GLY A 86 20.45 0.00 -15.43
C GLY A 86 20.55 -1.49 -15.02
N ASN A 87 20.74 -1.78 -13.74
CA ASN A 87 20.80 -3.13 -13.17
C ASN A 87 19.46 -3.56 -12.54
N GLY A 88 18.46 -2.70 -12.57
CA GLY A 88 17.15 -2.95 -11.96
C GLY A 88 17.10 -2.67 -10.45
N ASP A 89 18.10 -2.00 -9.88
CA ASP A 89 18.15 -1.68 -8.46
C ASP A 89 17.49 -0.33 -8.15
N LEU A 90 16.85 -0.26 -6.98
CA LEU A 90 16.12 0.91 -6.50
C LEU A 90 16.76 1.53 -5.25
N GLY A 91 17.91 0.97 -4.81
CA GLY A 91 18.47 1.31 -3.51
C GLY A 91 17.63 0.78 -2.34
N PRO A 92 17.90 1.21 -1.09
CA PRO A 92 17.30 0.62 0.11
C PRO A 92 15.85 1.08 0.35
N VAL A 93 14.97 0.85 -0.65
CA VAL A 93 13.53 1.17 -0.57
C VAL A 93 12.79 0.18 0.33
N TYR A 94 11.51 0.33 0.50
CA TYR A 94 10.56 -0.36 1.39
C TYR A 94 11.01 -1.73 1.94
N GLY A 95 11.29 -2.69 1.08
CA GLY A 95 11.64 -4.06 1.49
C GLY A 95 12.91 -4.10 2.35
N ALA A 96 13.95 -3.34 1.97
CA ALA A 96 15.18 -3.25 2.75
C ALA A 96 14.92 -2.64 4.11
N GLN A 97 14.15 -1.56 4.21
CA GLN A 97 13.85 -0.92 5.48
C GLN A 97 12.99 -1.80 6.39
N TRP A 98 12.00 -2.50 5.83
CA TRP A 98 11.12 -3.39 6.60
C TRP A 98 11.86 -4.62 7.16
N ARG A 99 12.82 -5.17 6.41
CA ARG A 99 13.43 -6.47 6.68
C ARG A 99 14.89 -6.41 7.11
N SER A 100 15.56 -5.29 6.87
CA SER A 100 17.01 -5.17 7.05
C SER A 100 17.43 -3.73 7.33
N TRP A 101 16.78 -3.08 8.29
CA TRP A 101 17.10 -1.71 8.70
C TRP A 101 18.51 -1.66 9.32
N PRO A 102 19.43 -0.82 8.79
CA PRO A 102 20.79 -0.77 9.30
C PRO A 102 20.84 -0.11 10.69
N ALA A 103 21.53 -0.75 11.63
CA ALA A 103 21.79 -0.25 12.96
C ALA A 103 23.22 0.33 13.07
N PRO A 104 23.47 1.25 14.02
CA PRO A 104 24.79 1.90 14.18
C PRO A 104 25.96 0.95 14.48
N ASP A 105 25.69 -0.22 15.06
CA ASP A 105 26.66 -1.26 15.37
C ASP A 105 26.97 -2.19 14.18
N GLY A 106 26.39 -1.91 13.02
CA GLY A 106 26.52 -2.73 11.80
C GLY A 106 25.55 -3.93 11.74
N ALA A 107 24.71 -4.12 12.76
CA ALA A 107 23.63 -5.12 12.70
C ALA A 107 22.49 -4.65 11.79
N HIS A 108 21.61 -5.57 11.47
CA HIS A 108 20.40 -5.29 10.71
C HIS A 108 19.15 -5.69 11.49
N ILE A 109 18.14 -4.84 11.47
CA ILE A 109 16.87 -5.03 12.20
C ILE A 109 15.79 -5.45 11.23
N ASP A 110 15.20 -6.62 11.46
CA ASP A 110 14.00 -7.09 10.75
C ASP A 110 12.74 -6.59 11.48
N GLN A 111 12.25 -5.41 11.09
CA GLN A 111 11.08 -4.78 11.72
C GLN A 111 9.81 -5.63 11.55
N MET A 112 9.64 -6.31 10.41
CA MET A 112 8.46 -7.15 10.17
C MET A 112 8.45 -8.36 11.10
N ARG A 113 9.60 -8.99 11.33
CA ARG A 113 9.72 -10.09 12.30
C ARG A 113 9.44 -9.61 13.71
N GLN A 114 10.03 -8.48 14.11
CA GLN A 114 9.77 -7.87 15.43
C GLN A 114 8.27 -7.55 15.62
N ALA A 115 7.60 -7.02 14.59
CA ALA A 115 6.16 -6.74 14.65
C ALA A 115 5.35 -8.03 14.87
N LEU A 116 5.64 -9.11 14.12
CA LEU A 116 5.01 -10.41 14.31
C LEU A 116 5.23 -10.98 15.71
N ASP A 117 6.46 -10.89 16.21
CA ASP A 117 6.80 -11.38 17.55
C ASP A 117 6.05 -10.61 18.63
N LEU A 118 5.94 -9.28 18.50
CA LEU A 118 5.15 -8.43 19.41
C LEU A 118 3.65 -8.74 19.34
N ILE A 119 3.08 -8.93 18.16
CA ILE A 119 1.66 -9.30 18.01
C ILE A 119 1.35 -10.59 18.77
N ARG A 120 2.26 -11.56 18.76
CA ARG A 120 2.10 -12.87 19.42
C ARG A 120 2.40 -12.84 20.91
N SER A 121 3.46 -12.15 21.33
CA SER A 121 3.96 -12.16 22.70
C SER A 121 3.41 -11.07 23.59
N ASN A 122 3.05 -9.92 23.00
CA ASN A 122 2.54 -8.73 23.71
C ASN A 122 1.58 -7.94 22.80
N PRO A 123 0.38 -8.48 22.52
CA PRO A 123 -0.58 -7.87 21.59
C PRO A 123 -1.05 -6.48 22.03
N ASP A 124 -0.98 -6.15 23.32
CA ASP A 124 -1.35 -4.82 23.85
C ASP A 124 -0.25 -3.76 23.64
N SER A 125 0.87 -4.14 23.04
CA SER A 125 1.98 -3.23 22.77
C SER A 125 1.55 -2.09 21.84
N ARG A 126 1.92 -0.86 22.18
CA ARG A 126 1.76 0.34 21.33
C ARG A 126 2.97 0.58 20.44
N ARG A 127 3.90 -0.38 20.37
CA ARG A 127 5.18 -0.29 19.64
C ARG A 127 5.25 -1.20 18.43
N ILE A 128 4.10 -1.70 17.97
CA ILE A 128 4.02 -2.58 16.79
C ILE A 128 4.01 -1.68 15.56
N ILE A 129 5.16 -1.11 15.23
CA ILE A 129 5.37 -0.13 14.17
C ILE A 129 6.45 -0.63 13.22
N VAL A 130 6.22 -0.43 11.93
CA VAL A 130 7.20 -0.65 10.86
C VAL A 130 7.37 0.65 10.09
N SER A 131 8.60 1.16 10.01
CA SER A 131 8.94 2.40 9.31
C SER A 131 9.78 2.12 8.06
N ALA A 132 9.43 2.79 6.97
CA ALA A 132 10.27 2.87 5.77
C ALA A 132 11.03 4.20 5.69
N TRP A 133 10.69 5.17 6.53
CA TRP A 133 11.27 6.51 6.51
C TRP A 133 12.58 6.55 7.30
N ASN A 134 13.67 6.11 6.65
CA ASN A 134 15.02 6.15 7.20
C ASN A 134 15.74 7.39 6.70
N VAL A 135 15.79 8.43 7.51
CA VAL A 135 16.34 9.74 7.13
C VAL A 135 17.80 9.65 6.64
N ALA A 136 18.60 8.75 7.21
CA ALA A 136 20.01 8.57 6.82
C ALA A 136 20.16 7.89 5.45
N GLU A 137 19.14 7.17 4.98
CA GLU A 137 19.20 6.41 3.73
C GLU A 137 18.37 7.02 2.60
N LEU A 138 17.53 8.03 2.86
CA LEU A 138 16.74 8.70 1.82
C LEU A 138 17.55 9.09 0.57
N PRO A 139 18.78 9.64 0.70
CA PRO A 139 19.57 10.01 -0.49
C PRO A 139 20.02 8.84 -1.37
N LYS A 140 19.96 7.61 -0.85
CA LYS A 140 20.33 6.38 -1.57
C LYS A 140 19.16 5.71 -2.26
N MET A 141 17.94 6.15 -1.99
CA MET A 141 16.71 5.58 -2.54
C MET A 141 16.37 6.20 -3.88
N ALA A 142 16.01 5.41 -4.87
CA ALA A 142 15.53 5.89 -6.16
C ALA A 142 14.25 6.73 -6.00
N LEU A 143 13.41 6.39 -5.00
CA LEU A 143 12.20 7.13 -4.65
C LEU A 143 12.02 7.11 -3.12
N ALA A 144 11.91 8.29 -2.51
CA ALA A 144 11.62 8.40 -1.09
C ALA A 144 10.23 7.79 -0.75
N PRO A 145 10.11 6.99 0.32
CA PRO A 145 8.88 6.27 0.63
C PRO A 145 7.65 7.17 0.76
N CYS A 146 6.62 6.93 -0.04
CA CYS A 146 5.34 7.63 0.06
C CYS A 146 4.54 7.12 1.26
N HIS A 147 4.37 5.79 1.40
CA HIS A 147 3.82 5.15 2.58
C HIS A 147 4.95 4.96 3.60
N ALA A 148 5.03 5.93 4.54
CA ALA A 148 6.20 6.14 5.36
C ALA A 148 6.31 5.19 6.55
N LEU A 149 5.18 4.86 7.18
CA LEU A 149 5.11 3.93 8.31
C LEU A 149 3.70 3.35 8.46
N PHE A 150 3.63 2.20 9.11
CA PHE A 150 2.36 1.63 9.54
C PHE A 150 2.46 1.02 10.94
N GLN A 151 1.32 0.91 11.59
CA GLN A 151 1.17 0.39 12.94
C GLN A 151 0.09 -0.66 12.99
N PHE A 152 0.34 -1.75 13.72
CA PHE A 152 -0.68 -2.74 14.04
C PHE A 152 -1.26 -2.53 15.42
N TRP A 153 -2.51 -2.94 15.59
CA TRP A 153 -3.25 -2.91 16.84
C TRP A 153 -4.13 -4.16 16.95
N VAL A 154 -4.09 -4.80 18.11
CA VAL A 154 -4.83 -6.02 18.39
C VAL A 154 -5.89 -5.73 19.44
N ALA A 155 -7.13 -6.11 19.20
CA ALA A 155 -8.21 -6.09 20.17
C ALA A 155 -9.29 -7.11 19.79
N ASP A 156 -9.90 -7.73 20.78
CA ASP A 156 -11.00 -8.67 20.63
C ASP A 156 -10.73 -9.79 19.60
N GLY A 157 -9.49 -10.30 19.60
CA GLY A 157 -9.05 -11.33 18.66
C GLY A 157 -8.89 -10.86 17.21
N ARG A 158 -8.86 -9.55 16.96
CA ARG A 158 -8.76 -8.95 15.63
C ARG A 158 -7.52 -8.08 15.51
N LEU A 159 -6.89 -8.13 14.32
CA LEU A 159 -5.74 -7.30 13.95
C LEU A 159 -6.19 -6.16 13.04
N SER A 160 -5.90 -4.94 13.44
CA SER A 160 -6.07 -3.74 12.62
C SER A 160 -4.73 -3.15 12.23
N CYS A 161 -4.68 -2.45 11.10
CA CYS A 161 -3.49 -1.77 10.59
C CYS A 161 -3.82 -0.32 10.26
N GLN A 162 -2.96 0.60 10.70
CA GLN A 162 -3.02 2.01 10.27
C GLN A 162 -1.76 2.37 9.50
N LEU A 163 -1.95 2.87 8.27
CA LEU A 163 -0.91 3.40 7.41
C LEU A 163 -0.87 4.93 7.49
N TYR A 164 0.33 5.52 7.58
CA TYR A 164 0.56 6.92 7.26
C TYR A 164 1.27 7.05 5.91
N GLN A 165 0.60 7.66 4.94
CA GLN A 165 1.10 7.95 3.61
C GLN A 165 1.33 9.45 3.47
N ARG A 166 2.61 9.88 3.48
CA ARG A 166 2.99 11.31 3.46
C ARG A 166 2.65 12.01 2.16
N SER A 167 2.67 11.29 1.04
CA SER A 167 2.44 11.76 -0.31
C SER A 167 1.54 10.76 -1.03
N ALA A 168 0.37 11.20 -1.46
CA ALA A 168 -0.69 10.32 -1.91
C ALA A 168 -1.28 10.82 -3.24
N ASP A 169 -0.80 10.23 -4.36
CA ASP A 169 -1.50 10.31 -5.64
C ASP A 169 -2.83 9.55 -5.51
N ILE A 170 -3.91 10.31 -5.34
CA ILE A 170 -5.22 9.71 -5.05
C ILE A 170 -5.85 9.00 -6.24
N PHE A 171 -5.41 9.31 -7.46
CA PHE A 171 -5.98 8.66 -8.64
C PHE A 171 -5.27 7.34 -8.98
N LEU A 172 -3.94 7.33 -9.11
CA LEU A 172 -3.19 6.12 -9.48
C LEU A 172 -2.72 5.33 -8.25
N GLY A 173 -2.08 5.98 -7.27
CA GLY A 173 -1.39 5.31 -6.17
C GLY A 173 -2.29 4.80 -5.06
N VAL A 174 -3.16 5.65 -4.52
CA VAL A 174 -3.96 5.33 -3.32
C VAL A 174 -4.82 4.07 -3.46
N PRO A 175 -5.50 3.79 -4.60
CA PRO A 175 -6.22 2.54 -4.77
C PRO A 175 -5.35 1.29 -4.62
N PHE A 176 -4.12 1.32 -5.12
CA PHE A 176 -3.13 0.25 -4.97
C PHE A 176 -2.71 0.10 -3.50
N ASN A 177 -2.41 1.22 -2.82
CA ASN A 177 -1.96 1.21 -1.43
C ASN A 177 -3.04 0.71 -0.48
N ILE A 178 -4.32 1.07 -0.69
CA ILE A 178 -5.45 0.55 0.09
C ILE A 178 -5.49 -0.99 -0.01
N ALA A 179 -5.47 -1.53 -1.21
CA ALA A 179 -5.54 -2.98 -1.43
C ALA A 179 -4.29 -3.69 -0.90
N SER A 180 -3.09 -3.11 -1.09
CA SER A 180 -1.83 -3.69 -0.63
C SER A 180 -1.78 -3.81 0.90
N TYR A 181 -2.14 -2.77 1.65
CA TYR A 181 -2.11 -2.80 3.11
C TYR A 181 -3.29 -3.55 3.72
N ALA A 182 -4.45 -3.58 3.06
CA ALA A 182 -5.53 -4.49 3.43
C ALA A 182 -5.06 -5.96 3.29
N LEU A 183 -4.39 -6.32 2.18
CA LEU A 183 -3.80 -7.64 2.01
C LEU A 183 -2.76 -7.94 3.09
N LEU A 184 -1.83 -7.02 3.36
CA LEU A 184 -0.84 -7.17 4.44
C LEU A 184 -1.53 -7.46 5.78
N THR A 185 -2.61 -6.76 6.10
CA THR A 185 -3.37 -6.97 7.34
C THR A 185 -3.95 -8.39 7.42
N HIS A 186 -4.51 -8.91 6.32
CA HIS A 186 -5.00 -10.28 6.24
C HIS A 186 -3.87 -11.32 6.42
N LEU A 187 -2.72 -11.11 5.76
CA LEU A 187 -1.58 -12.04 5.85
C LEU A 187 -1.01 -12.09 7.28
N VAL A 188 -0.83 -10.94 7.92
CA VAL A 188 -0.32 -10.83 9.29
C VAL A 188 -1.32 -11.40 10.30
N ALA A 189 -2.62 -11.13 10.14
CA ALA A 189 -3.67 -11.71 10.98
C ALA A 189 -3.65 -13.24 10.91
N ALA A 190 -3.63 -13.82 9.69
CA ALA A 190 -3.56 -15.25 9.49
C ALA A 190 -2.31 -15.88 10.13
N GLN A 191 -1.16 -15.21 10.06
CA GLN A 191 0.09 -15.68 10.67
C GLN A 191 0.12 -15.55 12.21
N SER A 192 -0.82 -14.81 12.77
CA SER A 192 -0.89 -14.54 14.23
C SER A 192 -2.12 -15.14 14.90
N ASP A 193 -2.86 -16.02 14.22
CA ASP A 193 -4.11 -16.63 14.70
C ASP A 193 -5.17 -15.57 15.11
N LEU A 194 -5.24 -14.47 14.35
CA LEU A 194 -6.18 -13.38 14.53
C LEU A 194 -7.08 -13.23 13.31
N GLU A 195 -8.28 -12.69 13.54
CA GLU A 195 -9.14 -12.24 12.44
C GLU A 195 -8.72 -10.84 11.95
N PRO A 196 -8.88 -10.53 10.66
CA PRO A 196 -8.66 -9.17 10.18
C PRO A 196 -9.69 -8.19 10.77
N GLY A 197 -9.19 -7.06 11.28
CA GLY A 197 -9.98 -5.97 11.85
C GLY A 197 -10.22 -4.87 10.82
N ASP A 198 -9.78 -3.65 11.16
CA ASP A 198 -9.86 -2.50 10.29
C ASP A 198 -8.53 -2.22 9.59
N PHE A 199 -8.60 -1.77 8.35
CA PHE A 199 -7.52 -1.04 7.74
C PHE A 199 -7.83 0.47 7.78
N ILE A 200 -6.93 1.26 8.36
CA ILE A 200 -7.03 2.71 8.43
C ILE A 200 -5.94 3.33 7.55
N TRP A 201 -6.35 4.09 6.55
CA TRP A 201 -5.44 4.85 5.71
C TRP A 201 -5.43 6.31 6.15
N THR A 202 -4.25 6.86 6.42
CA THR A 202 -4.07 8.26 6.78
C THR A 202 -3.13 8.92 5.78
N GLY A 203 -3.62 9.91 5.05
CA GLY A 203 -2.86 10.67 4.07
C GLY A 203 -2.37 12.01 4.63
N GLY A 204 -1.15 12.38 4.30
CA GLY A 204 -0.59 13.72 4.49
C GLY A 204 -1.00 14.63 3.31
N ASP A 205 -0.14 14.81 2.33
CA ASP A 205 -0.46 15.52 1.08
C ASP A 205 -1.25 14.57 0.15
N CYS A 206 -2.58 14.74 0.13
CA CYS A 206 -3.49 13.99 -0.73
C CYS A 206 -3.72 14.80 -2.01
N HIS A 207 -3.19 14.35 -3.14
CA HIS A 207 -3.18 15.15 -4.35
C HIS A 207 -3.72 14.42 -5.58
N LEU A 208 -4.33 15.20 -6.45
CA LEU A 208 -4.80 14.82 -7.78
C LEU A 208 -4.02 15.65 -8.80
N TYR A 209 -3.29 14.99 -9.69
CA TYR A 209 -2.57 15.66 -10.76
C TYR A 209 -3.53 16.36 -11.73
N LEU A 210 -3.15 17.54 -12.23
CA LEU A 210 -4.02 18.35 -13.11
C LEU A 210 -4.32 17.66 -14.44
N ASN A 211 -3.46 16.77 -14.91
CA ASN A 211 -3.68 15.95 -16.10
C ASN A 211 -4.58 14.72 -15.85
N HIS A 212 -5.08 14.51 -14.61
CA HIS A 212 -5.99 13.43 -14.23
C HIS A 212 -7.42 13.91 -13.90
N LEU A 213 -7.73 15.18 -14.11
CA LEU A 213 -9.04 15.75 -13.71
C LEU A 213 -10.20 15.09 -14.46
N GLU A 214 -10.08 14.91 -15.77
CA GLU A 214 -11.12 14.24 -16.59
C GLU A 214 -11.31 12.78 -16.19
N GLN A 215 -10.23 12.07 -15.92
CA GLN A 215 -10.24 10.68 -15.45
C GLN A 215 -10.89 10.55 -14.07
N ALA A 216 -10.63 11.52 -13.18
CA ALA A 216 -11.28 11.57 -11.87
C ALA A 216 -12.79 11.83 -12.00
N ASP A 217 -13.19 12.76 -12.87
CA ASP A 217 -14.61 13.06 -13.15
C ASP A 217 -15.32 11.82 -13.75
N GLU A 218 -14.67 11.12 -14.68
CA GLU A 218 -15.17 9.84 -15.22
C GLU A 218 -15.35 8.82 -14.10
N GLN A 219 -14.34 8.63 -13.23
CA GLN A 219 -14.43 7.67 -12.14
C GLN A 219 -15.54 8.01 -11.14
N LEU A 220 -15.71 9.29 -10.82
CA LEU A 220 -16.74 9.79 -9.90
C LEU A 220 -18.16 9.65 -10.47
N SER A 221 -18.33 9.56 -11.79
CA SER A 221 -19.63 9.31 -12.44
C SER A 221 -20.11 7.85 -12.30
N ARG A 222 -19.21 6.93 -11.93
CA ARG A 222 -19.49 5.49 -11.86
C ARG A 222 -19.98 5.07 -10.48
N GLN A 223 -20.95 4.17 -10.43
CA GLN A 223 -21.42 3.59 -9.17
C GLN A 223 -20.49 2.44 -8.73
N PRO A 224 -20.10 2.38 -7.44
CA PRO A 224 -19.31 1.27 -6.94
C PRO A 224 -20.11 -0.04 -6.99
N LEU A 225 -19.43 -1.13 -7.35
CA LEU A 225 -19.96 -2.49 -7.33
C LEU A 225 -19.65 -3.14 -5.96
N PRO A 226 -20.28 -4.30 -5.65
CA PRO A 226 -19.98 -5.06 -4.44
C PRO A 226 -18.49 -5.35 -4.26
N LEU A 227 -18.03 -5.37 -3.01
CA LEU A 227 -16.64 -5.71 -2.70
C LEU A 227 -16.37 -7.20 -2.98
N PRO A 228 -15.19 -7.53 -3.51
CA PRO A 228 -14.74 -8.91 -3.58
C PRO A 228 -14.35 -9.46 -2.21
N THR A 229 -14.13 -10.77 -2.14
CA THR A 229 -13.67 -11.47 -0.95
C THR A 229 -12.23 -11.92 -1.13
N LEU A 230 -11.37 -11.65 -0.15
CA LEU A 230 -10.03 -12.19 -0.10
C LEU A 230 -10.05 -13.59 0.52
N GLN A 231 -9.38 -14.54 -0.14
CA GLN A 231 -9.21 -15.90 0.34
C GLN A 231 -7.73 -16.28 0.35
N LEU A 232 -7.25 -16.77 1.49
CA LEU A 232 -5.93 -17.36 1.60
C LEU A 232 -6.06 -18.88 1.44
N LYS A 233 -5.54 -19.43 0.32
CA LYS A 233 -5.66 -20.86 -0.01
C LYS A 233 -4.79 -21.73 0.88
N ARG A 234 -3.76 -21.14 1.45
CA ARG A 234 -2.78 -21.81 2.30
C ARG A 234 -2.27 -20.82 3.34
N ARG A 235 -1.89 -21.33 4.52
CA ARG A 235 -1.09 -20.63 5.51
C ARG A 235 0.30 -21.27 5.52
N PRO A 236 1.32 -20.64 4.94
CA PRO A 236 2.68 -21.15 4.97
C PRO A 236 3.27 -21.05 6.40
N PRO A 237 4.43 -21.71 6.67
CA PRO A 237 5.07 -21.64 7.98
C PRO A 237 5.50 -20.23 8.40
N SER A 238 5.74 -19.34 7.45
CA SER A 238 6.16 -17.95 7.69
C SER A 238 5.40 -16.97 6.81
N LEU A 239 5.20 -15.75 7.31
CA LEU A 239 4.67 -14.61 6.53
C LEU A 239 5.46 -14.39 5.23
N PHE A 240 6.75 -14.68 5.26
CA PHE A 240 7.68 -14.42 4.16
C PHE A 240 7.66 -15.51 3.07
N ASP A 241 6.95 -16.62 3.33
CA ASP A 241 6.82 -17.77 2.43
C ASP A 241 5.52 -17.75 1.61
N TYR A 242 4.71 -16.72 1.75
CA TYR A 242 3.55 -16.56 0.87
C TYR A 242 3.97 -16.37 -0.58
N THR A 243 3.20 -16.97 -1.47
CA THR A 243 3.34 -16.84 -2.92
C THR A 243 2.07 -16.28 -3.53
N TYR A 244 2.15 -15.84 -4.77
CA TYR A 244 0.97 -15.36 -5.51
C TYR A 244 -0.15 -16.40 -5.57
N ALA A 245 0.18 -17.68 -5.70
CA ALA A 245 -0.78 -18.79 -5.78
C ALA A 245 -1.58 -19.00 -4.47
N ASP A 246 -1.08 -18.53 -3.34
CA ASP A 246 -1.75 -18.65 -2.05
C ASP A 246 -2.87 -17.61 -1.83
N ILE A 247 -2.96 -16.60 -2.71
CA ILE A 247 -3.83 -15.43 -2.55
C ILE A 247 -4.86 -15.42 -3.68
N GLU A 248 -6.13 -15.42 -3.33
CA GLU A 248 -7.24 -15.28 -4.28
C GLU A 248 -8.17 -14.15 -3.88
N VAL A 249 -8.53 -13.31 -4.84
CA VAL A 249 -9.59 -12.31 -4.69
C VAL A 249 -10.79 -12.78 -5.50
N ALA A 250 -11.74 -13.40 -4.81
CA ALA A 250 -12.93 -13.99 -5.42
C ALA A 250 -14.03 -12.94 -5.65
N GLY A 251 -14.70 -13.03 -6.79
CA GLY A 251 -15.86 -12.20 -7.11
C GLY A 251 -15.52 -10.74 -7.48
N TYR A 252 -14.28 -10.44 -7.85
CA TYR A 252 -13.92 -9.08 -8.26
C TYR A 252 -14.58 -8.71 -9.58
N GLN A 253 -15.52 -7.78 -9.51
CA GLN A 253 -16.13 -7.11 -10.65
C GLN A 253 -15.80 -5.62 -10.59
N SER A 254 -15.51 -5.02 -11.73
CA SER A 254 -15.18 -3.60 -11.82
C SER A 254 -15.66 -3.00 -13.12
N HIS A 255 -15.83 -1.68 -13.10
CA HIS A 255 -15.90 -0.92 -14.34
C HIS A 255 -14.57 -1.02 -15.11
N PRO A 256 -14.56 -0.71 -16.42
CA PRO A 256 -13.35 -0.71 -17.23
C PRO A 256 -12.23 0.15 -16.62
N ALA A 257 -10.98 -0.19 -16.95
CA ALA A 257 -9.83 0.63 -16.55
C ALA A 257 -9.94 2.05 -17.12
N ILE A 258 -9.47 3.03 -16.38
CA ILE A 258 -9.30 4.41 -16.84
C ILE A 258 -7.80 4.64 -16.95
N ARG A 259 -7.32 4.90 -18.16
CA ARG A 259 -5.90 5.17 -18.43
C ARG A 259 -5.54 6.58 -18.01
N ALA A 260 -4.38 6.73 -17.36
CA ALA A 260 -3.80 8.01 -17.03
C ALA A 260 -2.27 7.92 -17.11
N ALA A 261 -1.63 9.03 -17.46
CA ALA A 261 -0.18 9.10 -17.52
C ALA A 261 0.40 9.16 -16.10
N VAL A 262 1.50 8.44 -15.87
CA VAL A 262 2.26 8.57 -14.62
C VAL A 262 3.02 9.88 -14.63
N ALA A 263 2.98 10.63 -13.53
CA ALA A 263 3.79 11.84 -13.36
C ALA A 263 5.15 11.43 -12.76
N VAL A 264 6.22 11.60 -13.50
CA VAL A 264 7.62 11.23 -13.17
C VAL A 264 8.54 12.45 -13.02
#